data_bdc74ca3a91bf5ec7291f84ff3e430f8
#
_entry.id   bdc74ca3a91bf5ec7291f84ff3e430f8
#
_cell.length_a   1.000
_cell.length_b   1.000
_cell.length_c   1.000
_cell.angle_alpha   90.00
_cell.angle_beta   90.00
_cell.angle_gamma   90.00
#
_symmetry.space_group_name_H-M   'P 1'
#
loop_
_entity.id
_entity.type
_entity.pdbx_description
1 polymer ?
#
loop_
_entity_poly.entity_id
_entity_poly.type
_entity_poly.pdbx_seq_one_letter_code
_entity_poly.pdbx_strand_id
1 'polypeptide(L)'
;MDVDIRDSASLKPAELDELSQVLRKAGSHLPETAIDDQVERFSRVTMVMAEDEVHAFLFGSLERIGGTPCVLWGLGATAATNGDAGPILEAMTTELYRRAAISFPDEDVLVAGRIAHPALYQLFGGLQEPCPRPGYRASGEDRAWGRRLAKRFGCDDRYDDRAFRSEGDGTPAPKLDIELGVDPEPEVAELLAPVDPDKGDTLIAFGWAPAESLAAVLAKNGR
;
A
#
# COMPACT_ATOMS: atom_id res chain seq x y z
N MET A 1 -2.89 -20.84 -2.24
CA MET A 1 -2.12 -19.59 -2.18
C MET A 1 -1.48 -19.57 -0.81
N ASP A 2 -0.17 -19.59 -0.74
CA ASP A 2 0.56 -19.49 0.52
C ASP A 2 1.04 -18.05 0.70
N VAL A 3 0.74 -17.46 1.87
CA VAL A 3 1.06 -16.08 2.18
C VAL A 3 2.01 -16.08 3.36
N ASP A 4 3.23 -15.62 3.12
CA ASP A 4 4.26 -15.49 4.14
C ASP A 4 4.50 -14.01 4.47
N ILE A 5 4.60 -13.67 5.75
CA ILE A 5 4.96 -12.33 6.21
C ILE A 5 6.20 -12.39 7.10
N ARG A 6 7.20 -11.61 6.74
CA ARG A 6 8.49 -11.58 7.44
C ARG A 6 8.91 -10.17 7.80
N ASP A 7 9.90 -10.10 8.65
CA ASP A 7 10.68 -8.89 8.84
C ASP A 7 11.49 -8.60 7.56
N SER A 8 11.34 -7.42 7.00
CA SER A 8 12.04 -7.04 5.75
C SER A 8 13.56 -7.12 5.89
N ALA A 9 14.08 -6.76 7.06
CA ALA A 9 15.52 -6.83 7.35
C ALA A 9 16.06 -8.27 7.45
N SER A 10 15.19 -9.28 7.52
CA SER A 10 15.58 -10.70 7.54
C SER A 10 15.72 -11.33 6.15
N LEU A 11 15.37 -10.60 5.09
CA LEU A 11 15.47 -11.09 3.72
C LEU A 11 16.93 -11.37 3.35
N LYS A 12 17.15 -12.50 2.68
CA LYS A 12 18.45 -12.89 2.16
C LYS A 12 18.67 -12.29 0.76
N PRO A 13 19.91 -12.14 0.30
CA PRO A 13 20.19 -11.61 -1.04
C PRO A 13 19.41 -12.31 -2.17
N ALA A 14 19.28 -13.64 -2.11
CA ALA A 14 18.51 -14.39 -3.12
C ALA A 14 17.01 -14.02 -3.12
N GLU A 15 16.43 -13.76 -1.94
CA GLU A 15 15.04 -13.35 -1.82
C GLU A 15 14.84 -11.91 -2.34
N LEU A 16 15.80 -11.01 -2.11
CA LEU A 16 15.79 -9.64 -2.69
C LEU A 16 15.85 -9.69 -4.22
N ASP A 17 16.65 -10.61 -4.77
CA ASP A 17 16.73 -10.84 -6.21
C ASP A 17 15.39 -11.35 -6.76
N GLU A 18 14.69 -12.24 -6.04
CA GLU A 18 13.36 -12.73 -6.43
C GLU A 18 12.33 -11.59 -6.44
N LEU A 19 12.28 -10.73 -5.41
CA LEU A 19 11.41 -9.56 -5.38
C LEU A 19 11.70 -8.62 -6.56
N SER A 20 12.98 -8.41 -6.88
CA SER A 20 13.40 -7.61 -8.02
C SER A 20 12.96 -8.24 -9.36
N GLN A 21 12.92 -9.57 -9.45
CA GLN A 21 12.40 -10.27 -10.63
C GLN A 21 10.88 -10.11 -10.76
N VAL A 22 10.12 -10.21 -9.65
CA VAL A 22 8.68 -9.94 -9.66
C VAL A 22 8.40 -8.53 -10.15
N LEU A 23 9.16 -7.54 -9.65
CA LEU A 23 9.03 -6.14 -10.05
C LEU A 23 9.26 -5.95 -11.55
N ARG A 24 10.30 -6.58 -12.11
CA ARG A 24 10.57 -6.55 -13.55
C ARG A 24 9.48 -7.26 -14.37
N LYS A 25 9.00 -8.41 -13.91
CA LYS A 25 7.89 -9.15 -14.57
C LYS A 25 6.58 -8.34 -14.57
N ALA A 26 6.37 -7.52 -13.53
CA ALA A 26 5.25 -6.57 -13.44
C ALA A 26 5.41 -5.34 -14.35
N GLY A 27 6.48 -5.22 -15.12
CA GLY A 27 6.73 -4.09 -16.04
C GLY A 27 7.16 -2.81 -15.32
N SER A 28 7.63 -2.89 -14.10
CA SER A 28 8.08 -1.72 -13.35
C SER A 28 9.37 -1.14 -13.92
N HIS A 29 9.44 0.20 -13.98
CA HIS A 29 10.62 0.96 -14.39
C HIS A 29 11.37 1.58 -13.20
N LEU A 30 11.15 1.07 -11.98
CA LEU A 30 11.87 1.52 -10.79
C LEU A 30 13.36 1.17 -10.89
N PRO A 31 14.25 1.96 -10.22
CA PRO A 31 15.67 1.66 -10.17
C PRO A 31 15.95 0.34 -9.44
N GLU A 32 17.11 -0.27 -9.71
CA GLU A 32 17.51 -1.54 -9.09
C GLU A 32 17.59 -1.46 -7.56
N THR A 33 17.86 -0.28 -7.00
CA THR A 33 17.90 -0.03 -5.56
C THR A 33 16.52 0.04 -4.90
N ALA A 34 15.44 0.02 -5.68
CA ALA A 34 14.08 0.23 -5.14
C ALA A 34 13.70 -0.78 -4.06
N ILE A 35 14.12 -2.04 -4.20
CA ILE A 35 13.85 -3.07 -3.18
C ILE A 35 14.63 -2.79 -1.90
N ASP A 36 15.92 -2.46 -1.99
CA ASP A 36 16.76 -2.14 -0.83
C ASP A 36 16.23 -0.92 -0.08
N ASP A 37 15.82 0.12 -0.80
CA ASP A 37 15.19 1.32 -0.23
C ASP A 37 13.88 0.97 0.52
N GLN A 38 13.13 -0.03 0.06
CA GLN A 38 11.91 -0.48 0.76
C GLN A 38 12.25 -1.30 2.01
N VAL A 39 13.27 -2.12 1.98
CA VAL A 39 13.75 -2.86 3.16
C VAL A 39 14.13 -1.90 4.28
N GLU A 40 14.79 -0.78 3.96
CA GLU A 40 15.13 0.23 4.95
C GLU A 40 13.92 1.01 5.49
N ARG A 41 12.89 1.20 4.65
CA ARG A 41 11.73 2.04 4.99
C ARG A 41 10.60 1.29 5.67
N PHE A 42 10.41 0.01 5.36
CA PHE A 42 9.27 -0.78 5.83
C PHE A 42 9.73 -2.01 6.59
N SER A 43 9.15 -2.22 7.76
CA SER A 43 9.58 -3.29 8.67
C SER A 43 9.08 -4.68 8.29
N ARG A 44 8.16 -4.78 7.35
CA ARG A 44 7.53 -6.04 6.93
C ARG A 44 7.50 -6.16 5.42
N VAL A 45 7.58 -7.40 4.97
CA VAL A 45 7.22 -7.80 3.62
C VAL A 45 6.27 -8.97 3.67
N THR A 46 5.17 -8.87 2.96
CA THR A 46 4.25 -9.98 2.71
C THR A 46 4.53 -10.51 1.32
N MET A 47 4.68 -11.82 1.19
CA MET A 47 4.98 -12.49 -0.07
C MET A 47 3.93 -13.56 -0.33
N VAL A 48 3.54 -13.70 -1.58
CA VAL A 48 2.69 -14.79 -2.06
C VAL A 48 3.56 -15.75 -2.83
N MET A 49 3.58 -17.00 -2.36
CA MET A 49 4.39 -18.08 -2.92
C MET A 49 3.53 -19.02 -3.76
N ALA A 50 4.03 -19.45 -4.89
CA ALA A 50 3.49 -20.54 -5.67
C ALA A 50 4.67 -21.35 -6.29
N GLU A 51 4.63 -22.68 -6.20
CA GLU A 51 5.67 -23.57 -6.72
C GLU A 51 7.09 -23.20 -6.24
N ASP A 52 7.20 -22.79 -4.95
CA ASP A 52 8.43 -22.32 -4.31
C ASP A 52 9.03 -21.01 -4.86
N GLU A 53 8.32 -20.29 -5.74
CA GLU A 53 8.71 -18.97 -6.25
C GLU A 53 7.85 -17.86 -5.68
N VAL A 54 8.42 -16.65 -5.55
CA VAL A 54 7.66 -15.44 -5.20
C VAL A 54 6.89 -14.95 -6.41
N HIS A 55 5.56 -14.88 -6.30
CA HIS A 55 4.66 -14.39 -7.35
C HIS A 55 4.18 -12.97 -7.12
N ALA A 56 4.13 -12.54 -5.87
CA ALA A 56 3.76 -11.18 -5.50
C ALA A 56 4.38 -10.80 -4.17
N PHE A 57 4.55 -9.51 -3.94
CA PHE A 57 4.98 -8.98 -2.66
C PHE A 57 4.33 -7.63 -2.35
N LEU A 58 4.31 -7.31 -1.05
CA LEU A 58 3.89 -6.01 -0.53
C LEU A 58 4.75 -5.66 0.68
N PHE A 59 5.53 -4.60 0.57
CA PHE A 59 6.18 -3.99 1.74
C PHE A 59 5.16 -3.25 2.59
N GLY A 60 5.29 -3.35 3.90
CA GLY A 60 4.40 -2.67 4.82
C GLY A 60 5.04 -2.41 6.18
N SER A 61 4.41 -1.55 6.94
CA SER A 61 4.80 -1.28 8.33
C SER A 61 3.59 -1.27 9.24
N LEU A 62 3.81 -1.77 10.47
CA LEU A 62 2.92 -1.58 11.60
C LEU A 62 3.66 -0.71 12.60
N GLU A 63 3.22 0.53 12.76
CA GLU A 63 3.94 1.51 13.57
C GLU A 63 3.00 2.55 14.19
N ARG A 64 3.52 3.42 15.04
CA ARG A 64 2.75 4.55 15.55
C ARG A 64 3.27 5.86 14.98
N ILE A 65 2.36 6.65 14.40
CA ILE A 65 2.64 8.01 13.96
C ILE A 65 1.95 8.97 14.91
N GLY A 66 2.73 9.72 15.72
CA GLY A 66 2.16 10.63 16.72
C GLY A 66 1.29 9.93 17.78
N GLY A 67 1.59 8.65 18.09
CA GLY A 67 0.83 7.82 19.02
C GLY A 67 -0.29 6.99 18.38
N THR A 68 -0.75 7.34 17.19
CA THR A 68 -1.80 6.61 16.45
C THR A 68 -1.25 5.36 15.80
N PRO A 69 -1.87 4.17 16.01
CA PRO A 69 -1.49 2.95 15.30
C PRO A 69 -1.72 3.09 13.80
N CYS A 70 -0.78 2.64 13.01
CA CYS A 70 -0.84 2.73 11.55
C CYS A 70 -0.43 1.42 10.88
N VAL A 71 -1.13 1.07 9.81
CA VAL A 71 -0.69 0.13 8.77
C VAL A 71 -0.33 0.93 7.55
N LEU A 72 0.90 0.86 7.11
CA LEU A 72 1.37 1.56 5.91
C LEU A 72 1.68 0.54 4.82
N TRP A 73 1.22 0.80 3.61
CA TRP A 73 1.55 0.04 2.41
C TRP A 73 2.62 0.76 1.61
N GLY A 74 3.73 0.08 1.39
CA GLY A 74 4.84 0.53 0.57
C GLY A 74 4.73 0.04 -0.87
N LEU A 75 5.89 -0.29 -1.45
CA LEU A 75 5.97 -0.89 -2.77
C LEU A 75 5.34 -2.30 -2.73
N GLY A 76 4.44 -2.55 -3.66
CA GLY A 76 3.89 -3.87 -3.91
C GLY A 76 3.80 -4.13 -5.39
N ALA A 77 4.07 -5.36 -5.81
CA ALA A 77 3.98 -5.78 -7.19
C ALA A 77 3.52 -7.24 -7.29
N THR A 78 2.96 -7.60 -8.43
CA THR A 78 2.62 -8.99 -8.76
C THR A 78 3.02 -9.32 -10.18
N ALA A 79 3.57 -10.52 -10.37
CA ALA A 79 3.77 -11.12 -11.67
C ALA A 79 2.53 -11.88 -12.19
N ALA A 80 1.46 -11.93 -11.39
CA ALA A 80 0.23 -12.60 -11.78
C ALA A 80 -0.46 -11.88 -12.94
N THR A 81 -0.96 -12.68 -13.87
CA THR A 81 -1.76 -12.24 -15.02
C THR A 81 -3.17 -12.83 -14.90
N ASN A 82 -4.11 -12.33 -15.71
CA ASN A 82 -5.43 -12.97 -15.87
C ASN A 82 -6.39 -12.93 -14.67
N GLY A 83 -6.46 -11.79 -13.96
CA GLY A 83 -7.50 -11.56 -12.95
C GLY A 83 -7.18 -12.06 -11.54
N ASP A 84 -6.02 -12.67 -11.32
CA ASP A 84 -5.62 -13.17 -10.00
C ASP A 84 -5.03 -12.08 -9.08
N ALA A 85 -4.75 -10.89 -9.61
CA ALA A 85 -4.12 -9.80 -8.87
C ALA A 85 -4.97 -9.30 -7.68
N GLY A 86 -6.30 -9.24 -7.85
CA GLY A 86 -7.22 -8.81 -6.79
C GLY A 86 -7.19 -9.74 -5.56
N PRO A 87 -7.44 -11.05 -5.72
CA PRO A 87 -7.32 -12.03 -4.62
C PRO A 87 -5.93 -12.06 -3.97
N ILE A 88 -4.86 -11.88 -4.75
CA ILE A 88 -3.49 -11.81 -4.25
C ILE A 88 -3.31 -10.59 -3.34
N LEU A 89 -3.73 -9.43 -3.81
CA LEU A 89 -3.64 -8.19 -3.05
C LEU A 89 -4.49 -8.24 -1.77
N GLU A 90 -5.71 -8.79 -1.85
CA GLU A 90 -6.55 -9.01 -0.68
C GLU A 90 -5.87 -9.93 0.35
N ALA A 91 -5.24 -11.01 -0.08
CA ALA A 91 -4.53 -11.91 0.80
C ALA A 91 -3.35 -11.22 1.51
N MET A 92 -2.53 -10.43 0.79
CA MET A 92 -1.41 -9.69 1.35
C MET A 92 -1.85 -8.61 2.35
N THR A 93 -2.88 -7.83 2.01
CA THR A 93 -3.41 -6.78 2.89
C THR A 93 -4.11 -7.36 4.12
N THR A 94 -4.83 -8.48 3.96
CA THR A 94 -5.46 -9.21 5.08
C THR A 94 -4.42 -9.69 6.09
N GLU A 95 -3.26 -10.17 5.65
CA GLU A 95 -2.21 -10.59 6.59
C GLU A 95 -1.65 -9.39 7.38
N LEU A 96 -1.49 -8.23 6.76
CA LEU A 96 -1.12 -7.01 7.47
C LEU A 96 -2.19 -6.57 8.49
N TYR A 97 -3.48 -6.66 8.13
CA TYR A 97 -4.57 -6.39 9.07
C TYR A 97 -4.60 -7.39 10.24
N ARG A 98 -4.34 -8.67 9.96
CA ARG A 98 -4.23 -9.68 11.01
C ARG A 98 -3.12 -9.34 12.00
N ARG A 99 -1.97 -8.92 11.51
CA ARG A 99 -0.85 -8.47 12.35
C ARG A 99 -1.18 -7.19 13.11
N ALA A 100 -1.89 -6.25 12.49
CA ALA A 100 -2.34 -5.03 13.15
C ALA A 100 -3.30 -5.34 14.31
N ALA A 101 -4.27 -6.23 14.11
CA ALA A 101 -5.19 -6.65 15.16
C ALA A 101 -4.50 -7.28 16.39
N ILE A 102 -3.38 -7.98 16.16
CA ILE A 102 -2.57 -8.56 17.25
C ILE A 102 -1.71 -7.48 17.92
N SER A 103 -1.15 -6.56 17.14
CA SER A 103 -0.20 -5.54 17.63
C SER A 103 -0.89 -4.36 18.33
N PHE A 104 -2.13 -4.07 17.94
CA PHE A 104 -2.93 -2.95 18.41
C PHE A 104 -4.34 -3.41 18.80
N PRO A 105 -4.44 -4.30 19.83
CA PRO A 105 -5.74 -4.82 20.25
C PRO A 105 -6.62 -3.68 20.75
N ASP A 106 -7.90 -3.72 20.36
CA ASP A 106 -8.93 -2.76 20.76
C ASP A 106 -8.66 -1.28 20.35
N GLU A 107 -7.76 -1.06 19.37
CA GLU A 107 -7.48 0.28 18.84
C GLU A 107 -7.90 0.39 17.36
N ASP A 108 -8.47 1.55 17.00
CA ASP A 108 -8.66 1.90 15.60
C ASP A 108 -7.32 2.17 14.94
N VAL A 109 -7.12 1.67 13.72
CA VAL A 109 -5.85 1.75 13.01
C VAL A 109 -5.99 2.60 11.76
N LEU A 110 -5.13 3.58 11.57
CA LEU A 110 -5.02 4.32 10.33
C LEU A 110 -4.32 3.44 9.28
N VAL A 111 -4.95 3.23 8.16
CA VAL A 111 -4.38 2.51 7.01
C VAL A 111 -4.03 3.51 5.92
N ALA A 112 -2.83 3.45 5.39
CA ALA A 112 -2.40 4.39 4.35
C ALA A 112 -1.47 3.75 3.32
N GLY A 113 -1.50 4.29 2.10
CA GLY A 113 -0.62 3.88 1.02
C GLY A 113 -0.47 4.93 -0.07
N ARG A 114 0.51 4.72 -0.95
CA ARG A 114 0.71 5.51 -2.16
C ARG A 114 0.18 4.72 -3.35
N ILE A 115 -0.71 5.33 -4.11
CA ILE A 115 -1.31 4.74 -5.32
C ILE A 115 -1.19 5.71 -6.49
N ALA A 116 -1.18 5.19 -7.72
CA ALA A 116 -1.28 5.98 -8.93
C ALA A 116 -2.36 5.45 -9.88
N HIS A 117 -2.84 4.22 -9.66
CA HIS A 117 -3.88 3.61 -10.47
C HIS A 117 -5.24 3.70 -9.76
N PRO A 118 -6.30 4.23 -10.43
CA PRO A 118 -7.62 4.41 -9.81
C PRO A 118 -8.24 3.14 -9.24
N ALA A 119 -8.06 1.98 -9.90
CA ALA A 119 -8.60 0.71 -9.41
C ALA A 119 -8.10 0.33 -8.01
N LEU A 120 -6.89 0.77 -7.62
CA LEU A 120 -6.33 0.50 -6.29
C LEU A 120 -7.03 1.28 -5.17
N TYR A 121 -7.77 2.32 -5.52
CA TYR A 121 -8.54 3.08 -4.53
C TYR A 121 -9.62 2.24 -3.85
N GLN A 122 -10.08 1.15 -4.47
CA GLN A 122 -11.04 0.22 -3.84
C GLN A 122 -10.56 -0.36 -2.51
N LEU A 123 -9.23 -0.43 -2.28
CA LEU A 123 -8.65 -0.87 -1.01
C LEU A 123 -9.02 0.03 0.17
N PHE A 124 -9.36 1.27 -0.12
CA PHE A 124 -9.75 2.27 0.89
C PHE A 124 -11.27 2.36 1.02
N GLY A 125 -12.04 1.83 0.06
CA GLY A 125 -13.51 1.89 0.05
C GLY A 125 -14.19 1.19 1.23
N GLY A 126 -13.53 0.17 1.81
CA GLY A 126 -14.02 -0.54 3.01
C GLY A 126 -13.59 0.08 4.34
N LEU A 127 -12.77 1.13 4.32
CA LEU A 127 -12.31 1.85 5.50
C LEU A 127 -13.31 2.95 5.88
N GLN A 128 -13.32 3.32 7.14
CA GLN A 128 -14.06 4.49 7.59
C GLN A 128 -13.32 5.77 7.20
N GLU A 129 -14.06 6.79 6.81
CA GLU A 129 -13.57 8.12 6.45
C GLU A 129 -12.39 8.11 5.45
N PRO A 130 -12.49 7.40 4.32
CA PRO A 130 -11.39 7.36 3.35
C PRO A 130 -11.07 8.78 2.86
N CYS A 131 -9.79 9.10 2.74
CA CYS A 131 -9.33 10.42 2.32
C CYS A 131 -8.09 10.29 1.40
N PRO A 132 -8.03 11.05 0.28
CA PRO A 132 -9.14 11.86 -0.27
C PRO A 132 -10.27 11.00 -0.81
N ARG A 133 -11.48 11.54 -0.94
CA ARG A 133 -12.62 10.85 -1.58
C ARG A 133 -13.42 11.80 -2.47
N PRO A 134 -14.06 11.28 -3.53
CA PRO A 134 -14.87 12.07 -4.44
C PRO A 134 -15.94 12.89 -3.72
N GLY A 135 -16.15 14.13 -4.16
CA GLY A 135 -17.18 15.01 -3.60
C GLY A 135 -16.93 15.53 -2.17
N TYR A 136 -15.81 15.15 -1.54
CA TYR A 136 -15.50 15.54 -0.18
C TYR A 136 -14.40 16.61 -0.12
N ARG A 137 -14.64 17.66 0.66
CA ARG A 137 -13.62 18.66 0.98
C ARG A 137 -12.91 18.29 2.27
N ALA A 138 -11.66 17.89 2.16
CA ALA A 138 -10.84 17.49 3.29
C ALA A 138 -10.73 18.56 4.37
N SER A 139 -10.87 18.13 5.62
CA SER A 139 -10.73 18.95 6.82
C SER A 139 -9.26 19.38 7.05
N GLY A 140 -9.05 20.21 8.05
CA GLY A 140 -7.69 20.55 8.50
C GLY A 140 -6.95 19.36 9.10
N GLU A 141 -7.68 18.45 9.74
CA GLU A 141 -7.13 17.21 10.30
C GLU A 141 -6.73 16.22 9.22
N ASP A 142 -7.58 15.99 8.22
CA ASP A 142 -7.23 15.14 7.07
C ASP A 142 -5.95 15.61 6.40
N ARG A 143 -5.84 16.92 6.13
CA ARG A 143 -4.64 17.49 5.54
C ARG A 143 -3.41 17.35 6.44
N ALA A 144 -3.59 17.45 7.77
CA ALA A 144 -2.50 17.22 8.71
C ALA A 144 -2.03 15.75 8.66
N TRP A 145 -2.96 14.80 8.55
CA TRP A 145 -2.62 13.41 8.33
C TRP A 145 -1.91 13.20 7.00
N GLY A 146 -2.41 13.76 5.91
CA GLY A 146 -1.75 13.71 4.60
C GLY A 146 -0.29 14.16 4.66
N ARG A 147 0.02 15.30 5.33
CA ARG A 147 1.40 15.79 5.50
C ARG A 147 2.28 14.85 6.34
N ARG A 148 1.74 14.26 7.43
CA ARG A 148 2.49 13.28 8.24
C ARG A 148 2.82 12.03 7.43
N LEU A 149 1.87 11.55 6.64
CA LEU A 149 2.04 10.40 5.76
C LEU A 149 3.04 10.71 4.63
N ALA A 150 2.94 11.88 3.98
CA ALA A 150 3.89 12.30 2.97
C ALA A 150 5.33 12.30 3.49
N LYS A 151 5.52 12.85 4.69
CA LYS A 151 6.84 12.82 5.37
C LYS A 151 7.30 11.40 5.66
N ARG A 152 6.39 10.52 6.13
CA ARG A 152 6.74 9.12 6.42
C ARG A 152 7.09 8.34 5.14
N PHE A 153 6.40 8.62 4.04
CA PHE A 153 6.70 8.04 2.73
C PHE A 153 7.91 8.69 2.04
N GLY A 154 8.46 9.78 2.58
CA GLY A 154 9.60 10.51 2.01
C GLY A 154 9.27 11.23 0.71
N CYS A 155 8.08 11.79 0.62
CA CYS A 155 7.61 12.54 -0.56
C CYS A 155 6.95 13.88 -0.18
N ASP A 156 7.34 14.45 0.96
CA ASP A 156 6.78 15.69 1.49
C ASP A 156 7.28 16.96 0.80
N ASP A 157 8.42 16.95 0.17
CA ASP A 157 9.00 18.11 -0.51
C ASP A 157 8.13 18.67 -1.64
N ARG A 158 7.37 17.78 -2.32
CA ARG A 158 6.48 18.13 -3.44
C ARG A 158 5.04 17.69 -3.20
N TYR A 159 4.62 17.69 -1.95
CA TYR A 159 3.29 17.24 -1.55
C TYR A 159 2.29 18.39 -1.48
N ASP A 160 1.20 18.28 -2.25
CA ASP A 160 0.03 19.15 -2.16
C ASP A 160 -1.00 18.56 -1.18
N ASP A 161 -1.16 19.16 -0.01
CA ASP A 161 -2.07 18.70 1.03
C ASP A 161 -3.57 18.93 0.72
N ARG A 162 -3.89 19.66 -0.33
CA ARG A 162 -5.27 19.86 -0.78
C ARG A 162 -5.69 18.78 -1.78
N ALA A 163 -4.76 18.38 -2.63
CA ALA A 163 -4.95 17.33 -3.61
C ALA A 163 -4.52 15.94 -3.10
N PHE A 164 -3.85 15.86 -1.96
CA PHE A 164 -3.23 14.63 -1.44
C PHE A 164 -2.25 13.99 -2.42
N ARG A 165 -1.70 14.79 -3.31
CA ARG A 165 -0.80 14.37 -4.38
C ARG A 165 0.64 14.74 -4.05
N SER A 166 1.53 13.79 -4.24
CA SER A 166 2.96 14.05 -4.34
C SER A 166 3.34 14.11 -5.80
N GLU A 167 3.91 15.23 -6.24
CA GLU A 167 4.43 15.38 -7.59
C GLU A 167 5.79 14.67 -7.69
N GLY A 168 5.98 13.90 -8.76
CA GLY A 168 7.23 13.23 -9.05
C GLY A 168 8.31 14.17 -9.57
N ASP A 169 9.49 13.63 -9.76
CA ASP A 169 10.66 14.35 -10.31
C ASP A 169 10.98 13.98 -11.77
N GLY A 170 10.08 13.23 -12.39
CA GLY A 170 10.26 12.67 -13.73
C GLY A 170 10.76 11.23 -13.74
N THR A 171 10.90 10.61 -12.55
CA THR A 171 11.24 9.20 -12.43
C THR A 171 10.12 8.44 -11.71
N PRO A 172 9.85 7.15 -12.06
CA PRO A 172 8.86 6.36 -11.36
C PRO A 172 9.12 6.30 -9.86
N ALA A 173 8.07 6.46 -9.06
CA ALA A 173 8.15 6.43 -7.60
C ALA A 173 7.64 5.11 -7.02
N PRO A 174 8.24 4.60 -5.93
CA PRO A 174 7.74 3.41 -5.23
C PRO A 174 6.30 3.65 -4.74
N LYS A 175 5.41 2.75 -5.10
CA LYS A 175 3.98 2.80 -4.78
C LYS A 175 3.42 1.38 -4.78
N LEU A 176 2.17 1.23 -4.39
CA LEU A 176 1.43 0.02 -4.69
C LEU A 176 1.19 -0.01 -6.21
N ASP A 177 1.83 -0.96 -6.89
CA ASP A 177 1.88 -1.05 -8.36
C ASP A 177 1.36 -2.42 -8.82
N ILE A 178 0.05 -2.61 -8.64
CA ILE A 178 -0.65 -3.85 -8.98
C ILE A 178 -1.83 -3.49 -9.88
N GLU A 179 -1.85 -4.06 -11.07
CA GLU A 179 -2.96 -3.89 -12.00
C GLU A 179 -4.07 -4.89 -11.68
N LEU A 180 -5.24 -4.38 -11.28
CA LEU A 180 -6.34 -5.21 -10.81
C LEU A 180 -7.26 -5.74 -11.91
N GLY A 181 -7.16 -5.21 -13.13
CA GLY A 181 -8.01 -5.63 -14.26
C GLY A 181 -9.50 -5.30 -14.07
N VAL A 182 -9.82 -4.34 -13.20
CA VAL A 182 -11.18 -3.86 -12.95
C VAL A 182 -11.28 -2.37 -13.30
N ASP A 183 -12.43 -1.98 -13.84
CA ASP A 183 -12.70 -0.58 -14.13
C ASP A 183 -12.96 0.17 -12.81
N PRO A 184 -12.32 1.31 -12.57
CA PRO A 184 -12.59 2.14 -11.41
C PRO A 184 -13.94 2.85 -11.55
N GLU A 185 -14.54 3.23 -10.44
CA GLU A 185 -15.70 4.12 -10.46
C GLU A 185 -15.33 5.45 -11.13
N PRO A 186 -16.20 6.05 -11.98
CA PRO A 186 -15.89 7.26 -12.73
C PRO A 186 -15.39 8.43 -11.85
N GLU A 187 -16.00 8.62 -10.69
CA GLU A 187 -15.62 9.68 -9.74
C GLU A 187 -14.22 9.45 -9.13
N VAL A 188 -13.82 8.18 -8.95
CA VAL A 188 -12.47 7.81 -8.51
C VAL A 188 -11.47 8.01 -9.64
N ALA A 189 -11.85 7.68 -10.88
CA ALA A 189 -11.02 7.96 -12.04
C ALA A 189 -10.74 9.47 -12.19
N GLU A 190 -11.74 10.33 -11.98
CA GLU A 190 -11.58 11.79 -11.97
C GLU A 190 -10.65 12.26 -10.84
N LEU A 191 -10.74 11.67 -9.64
CA LEU A 191 -9.88 12.00 -8.51
C LEU A 191 -8.38 11.73 -8.82
N LEU A 192 -8.09 10.66 -9.53
CA LEU A 192 -6.72 10.29 -9.90
C LEU A 192 -6.30 10.79 -11.29
N ALA A 193 -7.17 11.41 -12.08
CA ALA A 193 -6.84 11.92 -13.40
C ALA A 193 -5.61 12.86 -13.43
N PRO A 194 -5.33 13.69 -12.39
CA PRO A 194 -4.13 14.52 -12.36
C PRO A 194 -2.83 13.78 -12.01
N VAL A 195 -2.89 12.48 -11.65
CA VAL A 195 -1.73 11.68 -11.23
C VAL A 195 -1.09 11.04 -12.47
N ASP A 196 0.15 11.41 -12.75
CA ASP A 196 0.94 10.87 -13.85
C ASP A 196 2.02 9.90 -13.30
N PRO A 197 1.77 8.58 -13.31
CA PRO A 197 2.70 7.60 -12.76
C PRO A 197 4.06 7.57 -13.47
N ASP A 198 4.11 7.94 -14.75
CA ASP A 198 5.36 7.96 -15.53
C ASP A 198 6.28 9.10 -15.08
N LYS A 199 5.71 10.16 -14.50
CA LYS A 199 6.46 11.24 -13.87
C LYS A 199 6.77 10.96 -12.39
N GLY A 200 6.28 9.84 -11.84
CA GLY A 200 6.43 9.50 -10.44
C GLY A 200 5.39 10.15 -9.53
N ASP A 201 4.33 10.73 -10.09
CA ASP A 201 3.24 11.26 -9.28
C ASP A 201 2.53 10.13 -8.53
N THR A 202 2.10 10.41 -7.31
CA THR A 202 1.29 9.47 -6.53
C THR A 202 0.25 10.20 -5.70
N LEU A 203 -0.88 9.54 -5.47
CA LEU A 203 -1.86 9.94 -4.48
C LEU A 203 -1.56 9.24 -3.16
N ILE A 204 -1.55 9.98 -2.05
CA ILE A 204 -1.57 9.41 -0.71
C ILE A 204 -3.02 9.22 -0.32
N ALA A 205 -3.45 7.99 -0.16
CA ALA A 205 -4.77 7.66 0.33
C ALA A 205 -4.69 6.98 1.71
N PHE A 206 -5.67 7.25 2.56
CA PHE A 206 -5.76 6.66 3.89
C PHE A 206 -7.22 6.56 4.33
N GLY A 207 -7.46 5.81 5.40
CA GLY A 207 -8.74 5.66 6.07
C GLY A 207 -8.57 4.89 7.38
N TRP A 208 -9.65 4.71 8.12
CA TRP A 208 -9.62 4.06 9.42
C TRP A 208 -10.16 2.64 9.34
N ALA A 209 -9.43 1.70 9.88
CA ALA A 209 -9.90 0.34 10.15
C ALA A 209 -10.29 0.26 11.64
N PRO A 210 -11.60 0.18 11.96
CA PRO A 210 -12.05 0.06 13.35
C PRO A 210 -11.54 -1.21 14.02
N ALA A 211 -11.33 -1.16 15.32
CA ALA A 211 -10.88 -2.30 16.13
C ALA A 211 -11.75 -3.54 15.93
N GLU A 212 -13.09 -3.37 15.88
CA GLU A 212 -14.03 -4.47 15.64
C GLU A 212 -13.86 -5.10 14.25
N SER A 213 -13.54 -4.30 13.22
CA SER A 213 -13.28 -4.82 11.86
C SER A 213 -12.00 -5.62 11.82
N LEU A 214 -10.96 -5.17 12.51
CA LEU A 214 -9.70 -5.90 12.64
C LEU A 214 -9.87 -7.19 13.45
N ALA A 215 -10.64 -7.17 14.54
CA ALA A 215 -10.97 -8.36 15.32
C ALA A 215 -11.72 -9.42 14.48
N ALA A 216 -12.61 -8.98 13.57
CA ALA A 216 -13.31 -9.88 12.66
C ALA A 216 -12.37 -10.59 11.67
N VAL A 217 -11.26 -9.96 11.27
CA VAL A 217 -10.23 -10.60 10.43
C VAL A 217 -9.58 -11.79 11.16
N LEU A 218 -9.30 -11.65 12.46
CA LEU A 218 -8.77 -12.75 13.27
C LEU A 218 -9.75 -13.93 13.38
N ALA A 219 -11.04 -13.63 13.56
CA ALA A 219 -12.06 -14.66 13.74
C ALA A 219 -12.32 -15.50 12.47
N LYS A 220 -12.12 -14.96 11.27
CA LYS A 220 -12.31 -15.69 10.00
C LYS A 220 -11.23 -16.75 9.75
N ASN A 221 -10.01 -16.54 10.23
CA ASN A 221 -8.86 -17.41 9.96
C ASN A 221 -8.61 -18.44 11.06
N GLY A 222 -9.44 -18.47 12.12
CA GLY A 222 -9.37 -19.44 13.22
C GLY A 222 -10.28 -20.68 13.03
N ARG A 223 -10.83 -20.88 11.82
CA ARG A 223 -11.69 -22.05 11.51
C ARG A 223 -11.07 -22.95 10.48
#